data_1d15b2a02699b445a9b994fabd5f4d32
#
_entry.id   1d15b2a02699b445a9b994fabd5f4d32
#
_cell.length_a   1.000
_cell.length_b   1.000
_cell.length_c   1.000
_cell.angle_alpha   90.00
_cell.angle_beta   90.00
_cell.angle_gamma   90.00
#
_symmetry.space_group_name_H-M   'P 1'
#
loop_
_entity.id
_entity.type
_entity.pdbx_description
1 polymer ?
#
loop_
_entity_poly.entity_id
_entity_poly.type
_entity_poly.pdbx_seq_one_letter_code
_entity_poly.pdbx_strand_id
1 'polypeptide(L)'
;MLILALATGSAQASEPTPVFTPVLEAAQKLNLNRESLAMAAIPLNGPGEARFMNADTPFNPGSIMKVVTTYAALELLGPTYQWHSRLYTDGTIEADTLNGNLYFVGSGDPKLTEERLWLLFRELRAMGITHIKGDLVLDGSVFNLPNGIAAFDDDGGNPNAPFLVEPNGLLTNLNVIRIRSRADERGIHTWTEPDLIGVTLDNQMVLRDFGHCPRRYQFDYSPSVDDSGLTRITMTGVLPKGCSTASYLAVMDQADYTGALMVSLWQQLGGTLTGQIREGLHPRDNTTELLATTSSRDLVTMVRDINKWSNNVMVRQVYLTLGARFRQPSDRDDLAAADRTIREWLKSKGIDDSALFFENGSGLSRNERVTARQMATLLEHAWESRFSAELIASLPLVAMDGTMRRRLGHADMAGMGHIKTGSLKNVRSIAGFTRDENNTTWAVVAMVNDARAWGAETVLDELIEQVHLAARQQDVRTAAQ
;
A
#
# COMPACT_ATOMS: atom_id res chain seq x y z
N MET A 1 -3.07 -19.18 -63.67
CA MET A 1 -3.93 -19.55 -62.55
C MET A 1 -3.03 -20.12 -61.46
N LEU A 2 -2.57 -19.25 -60.55
CA LEU A 2 -1.63 -19.63 -59.47
C LEU A 2 -2.47 -19.81 -58.22
N ILE A 3 -2.48 -21.00 -57.66
CA ILE A 3 -3.18 -21.31 -56.41
C ILE A 3 -2.22 -21.00 -55.28
N LEU A 4 -2.52 -19.96 -54.48
CA LEU A 4 -1.82 -19.63 -53.26
C LEU A 4 -2.39 -20.54 -52.14
N ALA A 5 -1.59 -21.49 -51.65
CA ALA A 5 -1.92 -22.29 -50.47
C ALA A 5 -1.63 -21.46 -49.23
N LEU A 6 -2.69 -21.04 -48.51
CA LEU A 6 -2.62 -20.47 -47.17
C LEU A 6 -2.29 -21.60 -46.19
N ALA A 7 -1.06 -21.64 -45.69
CA ALA A 7 -0.70 -22.49 -44.57
C ALA A 7 -1.28 -21.89 -43.25
N THR A 8 -2.37 -22.43 -42.79
CA THR A 8 -2.87 -22.19 -41.42
C THR A 8 -1.97 -22.91 -40.43
N GLY A 9 -0.98 -22.20 -39.90
CA GLY A 9 -0.18 -22.68 -38.79
C GLY A 9 -1.06 -22.77 -37.53
N SER A 10 -1.54 -23.96 -37.18
CA SER A 10 -2.07 -24.22 -35.85
C SER A 10 -0.93 -24.02 -34.85
N ALA A 11 -1.05 -23.02 -33.98
CA ALA A 11 -0.19 -22.86 -32.83
C ALA A 11 -0.34 -24.10 -31.94
N GLN A 12 0.59 -25.03 -32.06
CA GLN A 12 0.70 -26.19 -31.18
C GLN A 12 1.00 -25.66 -29.77
N ALA A 13 0.07 -25.91 -28.83
CA ALA A 13 0.31 -25.62 -27.43
C ALA A 13 1.56 -26.41 -27.01
N SER A 14 2.65 -25.70 -26.70
CA SER A 14 3.88 -26.32 -26.22
C SER A 14 3.58 -27.14 -24.96
N GLU A 15 4.15 -28.35 -24.85
CA GLU A 15 4.05 -29.16 -23.64
C GLU A 15 4.48 -28.34 -22.42
N PRO A 16 3.77 -28.48 -21.29
CA PRO A 16 4.14 -27.75 -20.07
C PRO A 16 5.56 -28.16 -19.65
N THR A 17 6.36 -27.17 -19.30
CA THR A 17 7.70 -27.43 -18.76
C THR A 17 7.60 -28.17 -17.42
N PRO A 18 8.57 -29.03 -17.05
CA PRO A 18 8.51 -29.81 -15.81
C PRO A 18 8.22 -29.00 -14.55
N VAL A 19 8.67 -27.76 -14.46
CA VAL A 19 8.42 -26.82 -13.34
C VAL A 19 6.94 -26.45 -13.23
N PHE A 20 6.20 -26.33 -14.32
CA PHE A 20 4.79 -25.93 -14.29
C PHE A 20 3.81 -27.09 -14.18
N THR A 21 4.23 -28.34 -14.41
CA THR A 21 3.33 -29.50 -14.33
C THR A 21 2.67 -29.66 -12.96
N PRO A 22 3.41 -29.66 -11.81
CA PRO A 22 2.78 -29.72 -10.49
C PRO A 22 1.90 -28.51 -10.17
N VAL A 23 2.28 -27.33 -10.67
CA VAL A 23 1.48 -26.10 -10.51
C VAL A 23 0.13 -26.23 -11.22
N LEU A 24 0.12 -26.80 -12.43
CA LEU A 24 -1.11 -27.08 -13.18
C LEU A 24 -1.97 -28.14 -12.51
N GLU A 25 -1.36 -29.18 -11.93
CA GLU A 25 -2.07 -30.20 -11.14
C GLU A 25 -2.73 -29.57 -9.89
N ALA A 26 -2.03 -28.68 -9.20
CA ALA A 26 -2.59 -27.93 -8.07
C ALA A 26 -3.74 -27.01 -8.51
N ALA A 27 -3.62 -26.37 -9.66
CA ALA A 27 -4.67 -25.54 -10.25
C ALA A 27 -5.89 -26.37 -10.64
N GLN A 28 -5.68 -27.55 -11.22
CA GLN A 28 -6.76 -28.45 -11.60
C GLN A 28 -7.57 -28.92 -10.39
N LYS A 29 -6.95 -29.18 -9.24
CA LYS A 29 -7.64 -29.53 -7.99
C LYS A 29 -8.63 -28.45 -7.53
N LEU A 30 -8.36 -27.18 -7.90
CA LEU A 30 -9.24 -26.03 -7.64
C LEU A 30 -10.19 -25.73 -8.81
N ASN A 31 -10.21 -26.56 -9.85
CA ASN A 31 -10.93 -26.34 -11.11
C ASN A 31 -10.56 -25.01 -11.79
N LEU A 32 -9.32 -24.56 -11.67
CA LEU A 32 -8.81 -23.41 -12.38
C LEU A 32 -8.37 -23.82 -13.79
N ASN A 33 -8.77 -23.03 -14.78
CA ASN A 33 -8.38 -23.26 -16.16
C ASN A 33 -6.96 -22.72 -16.42
N ARG A 34 -6.24 -23.34 -17.37
CA ARG A 34 -4.89 -22.91 -17.75
C ARG A 34 -4.85 -21.45 -18.22
N GLU A 35 -5.89 -20.99 -18.88
CA GLU A 35 -6.03 -19.63 -19.41
C GLU A 35 -6.18 -18.57 -18.30
N SER A 36 -6.59 -18.98 -17.10
CA SER A 36 -6.70 -18.10 -15.93
C SER A 36 -5.38 -17.92 -15.16
N LEU A 37 -4.29 -18.57 -15.63
CA LEU A 37 -2.97 -18.51 -15.02
C LEU A 37 -1.95 -17.89 -15.99
N ALA A 38 -1.11 -16.97 -15.48
CA ALA A 38 0.08 -16.46 -16.17
C ALA A 38 1.29 -16.60 -15.25
N MET A 39 2.39 -17.17 -15.76
CA MET A 39 3.58 -17.46 -14.97
C MET A 39 4.87 -17.18 -15.73
N ALA A 40 5.90 -16.75 -14.96
CA ALA A 40 7.27 -16.63 -15.43
C ALA A 40 8.25 -17.02 -14.30
N ALA A 41 9.33 -17.68 -14.67
CA ALA A 41 10.47 -17.94 -13.81
C ALA A 41 11.76 -17.76 -14.62
N ILE A 42 12.64 -16.87 -14.19
CA ILE A 42 13.88 -16.49 -14.88
C ILE A 42 15.07 -16.68 -13.93
N PRO A 43 16.10 -17.48 -14.28
CA PRO A 43 17.33 -17.57 -13.47
C PRO A 43 18.14 -16.28 -13.63
N LEU A 44 18.67 -15.73 -12.53
CA LEU A 44 19.35 -14.43 -12.50
C LEU A 44 20.87 -14.49 -12.37
N ASN A 45 21.40 -15.52 -11.69
CA ASN A 45 22.83 -15.60 -11.36
C ASN A 45 23.42 -17.03 -11.41
N GLY A 46 22.83 -17.93 -12.19
CA GLY A 46 23.28 -19.31 -12.26
C GLY A 46 22.72 -20.04 -13.48
N PRO A 47 22.96 -21.34 -13.57
CA PRO A 47 22.43 -22.17 -14.66
C PRO A 47 20.92 -22.30 -14.55
N GLY A 48 20.27 -22.40 -15.70
CA GLY A 48 18.82 -22.58 -15.80
C GLY A 48 18.29 -21.98 -17.09
N GLU A 49 17.06 -22.33 -17.42
CA GLU A 49 16.37 -21.76 -18.57
C GLU A 49 15.14 -21.00 -18.09
N ALA A 50 14.90 -19.84 -18.67
CA ALA A 50 13.68 -19.08 -18.43
C ALA A 50 12.43 -19.91 -18.83
N ARG A 51 11.41 -19.88 -17.98
CA ARG A 51 10.16 -20.61 -18.13
C ARG A 51 8.99 -19.66 -18.18
N PHE A 52 8.11 -19.82 -19.14
CA PHE A 52 6.97 -18.96 -19.37
C PHE A 52 5.70 -19.75 -19.66
N MET A 53 4.57 -19.28 -19.12
CA MET A 53 3.23 -19.79 -19.44
C MET A 53 2.26 -18.61 -19.44
N ASN A 54 1.54 -18.41 -20.57
CA ASN A 54 0.64 -17.28 -20.81
C ASN A 54 1.28 -15.93 -20.43
N ALA A 55 2.63 -15.86 -20.52
CA ALA A 55 3.40 -14.77 -19.93
C ALA A 55 3.22 -13.44 -20.63
N ASP A 56 2.69 -13.42 -21.85
CA ASP A 56 2.46 -12.24 -22.67
C ASP A 56 0.99 -11.77 -22.64
N THR A 57 0.12 -12.49 -21.92
CA THR A 57 -1.28 -12.10 -21.71
C THR A 57 -1.39 -11.11 -20.55
N PRO A 58 -2.06 -9.96 -20.71
CA PRO A 58 -2.28 -8.99 -19.65
C PRO A 58 -3.23 -9.53 -18.58
N PHE A 59 -2.78 -9.57 -17.32
CA PHE A 59 -3.55 -9.98 -16.15
C PHE A 59 -3.70 -8.81 -15.18
N ASN A 60 -4.76 -8.84 -14.37
CA ASN A 60 -4.83 -7.97 -13.20
C ASN A 60 -3.79 -8.44 -12.18
N PRO A 61 -2.82 -7.59 -11.81
CA PRO A 61 -1.73 -7.98 -10.92
C PRO A 61 -2.11 -8.00 -9.45
N GLY A 62 -3.20 -7.32 -9.07
CA GLY A 62 -3.41 -7.00 -7.69
C GLY A 62 -2.18 -6.28 -7.10
N SER A 63 -1.90 -6.50 -5.83
CA SER A 63 -0.85 -5.76 -5.11
C SER A 63 0.59 -6.05 -5.55
N ILE A 64 0.87 -6.93 -6.51
CA ILE A 64 2.23 -7.02 -7.08
C ILE A 64 2.57 -5.80 -7.94
N MET A 65 1.57 -5.01 -8.38
CA MET A 65 1.78 -3.70 -9.01
C MET A 65 2.66 -2.77 -8.14
N LYS A 66 2.58 -2.89 -6.82
CA LYS A 66 3.41 -2.12 -5.89
C LYS A 66 4.91 -2.27 -6.12
N VAL A 67 5.35 -3.41 -6.67
CA VAL A 67 6.76 -3.64 -7.01
C VAL A 67 7.21 -2.65 -8.10
N VAL A 68 6.36 -2.43 -9.10
CA VAL A 68 6.66 -1.44 -10.16
C VAL A 68 6.79 -0.04 -9.56
N THR A 69 5.80 0.39 -8.78
CA THR A 69 5.79 1.73 -8.17
C THR A 69 6.96 1.94 -7.20
N THR A 70 7.24 0.96 -6.35
CA THR A 70 8.31 1.10 -5.34
C THR A 70 9.70 1.03 -5.96
N TYR A 71 9.90 0.21 -6.99
CA TYR A 71 11.17 0.17 -7.69
C TYR A 71 11.40 1.46 -8.51
N ALA A 72 10.39 1.94 -9.23
CA ALA A 72 10.47 3.22 -9.92
C ALA A 72 10.80 4.37 -8.95
N ALA A 73 10.18 4.38 -7.75
CA ALA A 73 10.45 5.40 -6.74
C ALA A 73 11.89 5.34 -6.22
N LEU A 74 12.44 4.15 -5.95
CA LEU A 74 13.84 3.99 -5.54
C LEU A 74 14.80 4.52 -6.61
N GLU A 75 14.53 4.25 -7.89
CA GLU A 75 15.40 4.69 -8.99
C GLU A 75 15.30 6.20 -9.28
N LEU A 76 14.09 6.77 -9.19
CA LEU A 76 13.80 8.15 -9.61
C LEU A 76 13.96 9.17 -8.48
N LEU A 77 13.56 8.83 -7.27
CA LEU A 77 13.68 9.72 -6.10
C LEU A 77 14.97 9.46 -5.30
N GLY A 78 15.47 8.23 -5.35
CA GLY A 78 16.60 7.76 -4.55
C GLY A 78 16.17 7.24 -3.17
N PRO A 79 16.94 6.29 -2.57
CA PRO A 79 16.58 5.61 -1.32
C PRO A 79 16.51 6.55 -0.11
N THR A 80 17.22 7.66 -0.14
CA THR A 80 17.31 8.66 0.96
C THR A 80 16.27 9.78 0.86
N TYR A 81 15.37 9.73 -0.13
CA TYR A 81 14.33 10.74 -0.28
C TYR A 81 13.46 10.83 0.98
N GLN A 82 13.12 12.06 1.40
CA GLN A 82 12.28 12.36 2.57
C GLN A 82 11.21 13.38 2.22
N TRP A 83 10.07 13.29 2.88
CA TRP A 83 9.00 14.28 2.86
C TRP A 83 9.14 15.22 4.04
N HIS A 84 8.85 16.52 3.81
CA HIS A 84 8.99 17.57 4.84
C HIS A 84 7.68 18.32 5.00
N SER A 85 6.95 18.07 6.09
CA SER A 85 5.78 18.86 6.48
C SER A 85 6.20 20.00 7.41
N ARG A 86 5.55 21.17 7.29
CA ARG A 86 6.02 22.40 7.91
C ARG A 86 4.89 23.15 8.56
N LEU A 87 5.25 23.91 9.61
CA LEU A 87 4.39 24.91 10.22
C LEU A 87 4.94 26.32 9.92
N TYR A 88 4.07 27.19 9.41
CA TYR A 88 4.37 28.60 9.17
C TYR A 88 3.36 29.49 9.89
N THR A 89 3.69 30.75 10.04
CA THR A 89 2.78 31.81 10.52
C THR A 89 2.87 33.04 9.67
N ASP A 90 1.75 33.81 9.57
CA ASP A 90 1.65 35.15 9.02
C ASP A 90 1.60 36.21 10.14
N GLY A 91 1.68 35.77 11.40
CA GLY A 91 1.53 36.60 12.57
C GLY A 91 2.82 36.87 13.32
N THR A 92 2.68 37.58 14.45
CA THR A 92 3.77 37.86 15.40
C THR A 92 3.61 37.08 16.69
N ILE A 93 4.73 36.73 17.30
CA ILE A 93 4.73 36.09 18.62
C ILE A 93 4.96 37.17 19.67
N GLU A 94 3.98 37.39 20.56
CA GLU A 94 4.06 38.31 21.67
C GLU A 94 3.84 37.57 22.99
N ALA A 95 4.85 37.60 23.85
CA ALA A 95 4.90 36.77 25.06
C ALA A 95 4.72 35.26 24.72
N ASP A 96 3.59 34.70 25.06
CA ASP A 96 3.26 33.28 24.82
C ASP A 96 2.15 33.10 23.75
N THR A 97 1.83 34.16 23.04
CA THR A 97 0.70 34.19 22.10
C THR A 97 1.16 34.43 20.68
N LEU A 98 0.74 33.55 19.75
CA LEU A 98 0.83 33.75 18.32
C LEU A 98 -0.40 34.58 17.86
N ASN A 99 -0.16 35.85 17.47
CA ASN A 99 -1.17 36.75 16.93
C ASN A 99 -1.24 36.65 15.41
N GLY A 100 -1.77 35.57 14.87
CA GLY A 100 -1.88 35.27 13.45
C GLY A 100 -2.27 33.83 13.22
N ASN A 101 -2.35 33.43 11.94
CA ASN A 101 -2.69 32.07 11.55
C ASN A 101 -1.48 31.14 11.71
N LEU A 102 -1.78 29.87 12.01
CA LEU A 102 -0.85 28.79 11.92
C LEU A 102 -1.16 27.97 10.66
N TYR A 103 -0.23 27.95 9.70
CA TYR A 103 -0.34 27.16 8.48
C TYR A 103 0.36 25.81 8.65
N PHE A 104 -0.36 24.74 8.45
CA PHE A 104 0.24 23.40 8.27
C PHE A 104 0.34 23.09 6.78
N VAL A 105 1.56 23.01 6.25
CA VAL A 105 1.82 22.65 4.86
C VAL A 105 2.15 21.17 4.80
N GLY A 106 1.19 20.38 4.34
CA GLY A 106 1.32 18.95 4.14
C GLY A 106 2.23 18.64 2.95
N SER A 107 3.01 17.58 3.06
CA SER A 107 4.01 17.20 2.06
C SER A 107 3.62 15.93 1.27
N GLY A 108 2.46 15.34 1.53
CA GLY A 108 2.11 14.04 1.00
C GLY A 108 2.94 12.89 1.59
N ASP A 109 3.46 13.06 2.81
CA ASP A 109 4.21 12.03 3.54
C ASP A 109 3.37 10.75 3.66
N PRO A 110 3.85 9.60 3.17
CA PRO A 110 3.11 8.33 3.23
C PRO A 110 2.80 7.85 4.65
N LYS A 111 3.53 8.35 5.66
CA LYS A 111 3.42 7.88 7.04
C LYS A 111 3.73 9.00 8.05
N LEU A 112 3.06 10.15 7.91
CA LEU A 112 3.09 11.16 8.97
C LEU A 112 2.24 10.68 10.14
N THR A 113 2.90 10.34 11.25
CA THR A 113 2.25 9.77 12.44
C THR A 113 1.92 10.83 13.48
N GLU A 114 1.02 10.46 14.41
CA GLU A 114 0.67 11.26 15.58
C GLU A 114 1.90 11.71 16.39
N GLU A 115 2.87 10.81 16.61
CA GLU A 115 4.08 11.13 17.37
C GLU A 115 4.92 12.21 16.69
N ARG A 116 4.98 12.21 15.36
CA ARG A 116 5.73 13.22 14.61
C ARG A 116 5.02 14.59 14.63
N LEU A 117 3.69 14.61 14.58
CA LEU A 117 2.90 15.83 14.77
C LEU A 117 3.06 16.34 16.20
N TRP A 118 3.05 15.46 17.19
CA TRP A 118 3.28 15.82 18.58
C TRP A 118 4.66 16.48 18.77
N LEU A 119 5.71 15.90 18.18
CA LEU A 119 7.06 16.50 18.20
C LEU A 119 7.07 17.86 17.51
N LEU A 120 6.37 18.04 16.40
CA LEU A 120 6.26 19.31 15.68
C LEU A 120 5.64 20.40 16.57
N PHE A 121 4.57 20.08 17.31
CA PHE A 121 3.98 20.99 18.28
C PHE A 121 4.86 21.25 19.52
N ARG A 122 5.69 20.28 19.90
CA ARG A 122 6.68 20.47 20.95
C ARG A 122 7.70 21.56 20.59
N GLU A 123 8.03 21.74 19.32
CA GLU A 123 8.90 22.86 18.88
C GLU A 123 8.21 24.20 19.14
N LEU A 124 6.92 24.36 18.83
CA LEU A 124 6.17 25.58 19.16
C LEU A 124 6.14 25.84 20.66
N ARG A 125 5.93 24.80 21.47
CA ARG A 125 5.97 24.90 22.94
C ARG A 125 7.34 25.32 23.45
N ALA A 126 8.42 24.84 22.82
CA ALA A 126 9.79 25.20 23.18
C ALA A 126 10.11 26.70 22.84
N MET A 127 9.43 27.25 21.84
CA MET A 127 9.46 28.70 21.54
C MET A 127 8.66 29.55 22.55
N GLY A 128 7.96 28.89 23.50
CA GLY A 128 7.13 29.56 24.50
C GLY A 128 5.67 29.79 24.09
N ILE A 129 5.27 29.39 22.88
CA ILE A 129 3.91 29.59 22.38
C ILE A 129 2.94 28.66 23.16
N THR A 130 1.88 29.28 23.72
CA THR A 130 0.78 28.55 24.40
C THR A 130 -0.58 28.85 23.77
N HIS A 131 -0.71 30.03 23.16
CA HIS A 131 -1.97 30.48 22.58
C HIS A 131 -1.81 30.80 21.09
N ILE A 132 -2.73 30.26 20.25
CA ILE A 132 -2.85 30.63 18.85
C ILE A 132 -4.18 31.34 18.67
N LYS A 133 -4.15 32.63 18.26
CA LYS A 133 -5.36 33.46 18.13
C LYS A 133 -5.99 33.38 16.73
N GLY A 134 -5.21 33.12 15.69
CA GLY A 134 -5.71 32.94 14.34
C GLY A 134 -6.17 31.53 14.06
N ASP A 135 -6.40 31.23 12.78
CA ASP A 135 -6.85 29.92 12.29
C ASP A 135 -5.71 28.92 12.19
N LEU A 136 -6.07 27.64 12.31
CA LEU A 136 -5.25 26.55 11.80
C LEU A 136 -5.63 26.32 10.32
N VAL A 137 -4.73 26.71 9.42
CA VAL A 137 -4.94 26.62 7.97
C VAL A 137 -4.18 25.40 7.45
N LEU A 138 -4.92 24.48 6.79
CA LEU A 138 -4.40 23.22 6.28
C LEU A 138 -4.15 23.34 4.77
N ASP A 139 -2.88 23.30 4.34
CA ASP A 139 -2.48 23.34 2.94
C ASP A 139 -2.07 21.94 2.45
N GLY A 140 -2.97 21.29 1.71
CA GLY A 140 -2.75 20.00 1.04
C GLY A 140 -2.34 20.10 -0.42
N SER A 141 -2.00 21.28 -0.92
CA SER A 141 -1.83 21.58 -2.34
C SER A 141 -0.57 20.99 -3.00
N VAL A 142 0.20 20.18 -2.28
CA VAL A 142 1.37 19.48 -2.85
C VAL A 142 0.97 18.59 -4.02
N PHE A 143 -0.22 18.01 -3.99
CA PHE A 143 -0.76 17.19 -5.05
C PHE A 143 -1.82 17.94 -5.86
N ASN A 144 -1.72 17.84 -7.19
CA ASN A 144 -2.77 18.24 -8.12
C ASN A 144 -3.61 17.00 -8.46
N LEU A 145 -4.74 16.85 -7.77
CA LEU A 145 -5.63 15.70 -7.93
C LEU A 145 -6.81 16.07 -8.84
N PRO A 146 -7.33 15.10 -9.63
CA PRO A 146 -8.55 15.32 -10.38
C PRO A 146 -9.73 15.49 -9.41
N ASN A 147 -10.68 16.35 -9.77
CA ASN A 147 -11.94 16.45 -9.04
C ASN A 147 -12.70 15.12 -9.12
N GLY A 148 -12.98 14.51 -7.97
CA GLY A 148 -13.76 13.27 -7.89
C GLY A 148 -12.98 12.04 -8.33
N ILE A 149 -11.88 11.71 -7.64
CA ILE A 149 -11.30 10.37 -7.76
C ILE A 149 -12.39 9.37 -7.37
N ALA A 150 -12.73 8.47 -8.30
CA ALA A 150 -13.69 7.42 -7.98
C ALA A 150 -13.11 6.51 -6.88
N ALA A 151 -13.83 6.38 -5.77
CA ALA A 151 -13.47 5.43 -4.73
C ALA A 151 -13.44 4.00 -5.32
N PHE A 152 -12.49 3.19 -4.85
CA PHE A 152 -12.45 1.78 -5.27
C PHE A 152 -13.70 1.05 -4.78
N ASP A 153 -14.46 0.48 -5.73
CA ASP A 153 -15.58 -0.39 -5.40
C ASP A 153 -15.07 -1.79 -5.00
N ASP A 154 -15.22 -2.13 -3.72
CA ASP A 154 -14.88 -3.44 -3.15
C ASP A 154 -16.08 -4.42 -3.19
N ASP A 155 -17.00 -4.26 -4.15
CA ASP A 155 -18.16 -5.13 -4.38
C ASP A 155 -19.01 -5.35 -3.09
N GLY A 156 -19.31 -4.28 -2.38
CA GLY A 156 -20.11 -4.30 -1.15
C GLY A 156 -19.29 -4.57 0.12
N GLY A 157 -17.97 -4.40 0.07
CA GLY A 157 -17.11 -4.36 1.25
C GLY A 157 -17.39 -3.17 2.16
N ASN A 158 -16.69 -3.10 3.30
CA ASN A 158 -16.82 -1.98 4.22
C ASN A 158 -16.27 -0.68 3.59
N PRO A 159 -17.10 0.35 3.31
CA PRO A 159 -16.66 1.61 2.71
C PRO A 159 -15.68 2.39 3.62
N ASN A 160 -15.68 2.12 4.92
CA ASN A 160 -14.81 2.74 5.91
C ASN A 160 -13.52 1.93 6.17
N ALA A 161 -13.20 0.98 5.28
CA ALA A 161 -12.01 0.16 5.45
C ALA A 161 -10.71 1.00 5.27
N PRO A 162 -9.74 0.88 6.17
CA PRO A 162 -8.50 1.69 6.12
C PRO A 162 -7.72 1.60 4.82
N PHE A 163 -7.80 0.48 4.09
CA PHE A 163 -7.09 0.31 2.83
C PHE A 163 -7.70 1.09 1.66
N LEU A 164 -8.90 1.66 1.84
CA LEU A 164 -9.62 2.49 0.87
C LEU A 164 -9.29 3.97 0.98
N VAL A 165 -8.61 4.43 2.04
CA VAL A 165 -8.25 5.84 2.24
C VAL A 165 -7.58 6.39 0.99
N GLU A 166 -8.14 7.50 0.48
CA GLU A 166 -7.60 8.18 -0.69
C GLU A 166 -6.30 8.92 -0.36
N PRO A 167 -5.35 9.01 -1.30
CA PRO A 167 -4.13 9.77 -1.09
C PRO A 167 -4.41 11.28 -1.05
N ASN A 168 -3.67 12.01 -0.21
CA ASN A 168 -3.85 13.44 -0.03
C ASN A 168 -2.57 14.10 0.51
N GLY A 169 -2.37 15.39 0.21
CA GLY A 169 -1.25 16.17 0.74
C GLY A 169 -1.23 16.27 2.27
N LEU A 170 -2.41 16.24 2.89
CA LEU A 170 -2.61 16.32 4.34
C LEU A 170 -2.63 14.97 5.06
N LEU A 171 -2.37 13.85 4.37
CA LEU A 171 -2.49 12.52 4.99
C LEU A 171 -1.70 12.46 6.31
N THR A 172 -2.41 12.24 7.40
CA THR A 172 -1.86 12.03 8.74
C THR A 172 -2.39 10.73 9.33
N ASN A 173 -1.55 10.00 10.06
CA ASN A 173 -1.89 8.76 10.77
C ASN A 173 -2.72 7.76 9.91
N LEU A 174 -2.45 7.76 8.59
CA LEU A 174 -3.20 7.01 7.56
C LEU A 174 -4.71 7.30 7.53
N ASN A 175 -5.15 8.42 8.09
CA ASN A 175 -6.56 8.81 8.23
C ASN A 175 -7.42 7.75 8.94
N VAL A 176 -6.87 7.06 9.95
CA VAL A 176 -7.50 5.91 10.59
C VAL A 176 -7.73 6.17 12.07
N ILE A 177 -8.96 5.90 12.51
CA ILE A 177 -9.33 5.83 13.92
C ILE A 177 -9.34 4.36 14.35
N ARG A 178 -8.59 4.04 15.39
CA ARG A 178 -8.66 2.76 16.06
C ARG A 178 -9.65 2.85 17.21
N ILE A 179 -10.75 2.11 17.13
CA ILE A 179 -11.73 2.01 18.21
C ILE A 179 -11.36 0.79 19.07
N ARG A 180 -11.10 1.05 20.34
CA ARG A 180 -10.86 0.00 21.33
C ARG A 180 -12.11 -0.24 22.16
N SER A 181 -12.37 -1.51 22.44
CA SER A 181 -13.50 -1.91 23.28
C SER A 181 -13.03 -2.97 24.28
N ARG A 182 -13.43 -2.83 25.54
CA ARG A 182 -13.16 -3.77 26.63
C ARG A 182 -14.43 -3.98 27.46
N ALA A 183 -14.80 -5.22 27.64
CA ALA A 183 -15.93 -5.61 28.49
C ALA A 183 -15.44 -6.13 29.84
N ASP A 184 -15.99 -5.61 30.93
CA ASP A 184 -15.77 -6.08 32.27
C ASP A 184 -17.11 -6.27 33.03
N GLU A 185 -17.10 -6.39 34.35
CA GLU A 185 -18.30 -6.55 35.16
C GLU A 185 -19.20 -5.31 35.19
N ARG A 186 -18.64 -4.14 34.90
CA ARG A 186 -19.34 -2.85 34.95
C ARG A 186 -19.98 -2.49 33.61
N GLY A 187 -19.56 -3.15 32.52
CA GLY A 187 -20.08 -2.86 31.20
C GLY A 187 -19.04 -2.95 30.07
N ILE A 188 -19.34 -2.30 28.97
CA ILE A 188 -18.45 -2.18 27.82
C ILE A 188 -17.90 -0.76 27.77
N HIS A 189 -16.59 -0.64 27.90
CA HIS A 189 -15.84 0.62 27.79
C HIS A 189 -15.26 0.73 26.40
N THR A 190 -15.42 1.91 25.80
CA THR A 190 -14.94 2.19 24.42
C THR A 190 -14.18 3.50 24.37
N TRP A 191 -13.13 3.56 23.57
CA TRP A 191 -12.35 4.78 23.32
C TRP A 191 -11.69 4.75 21.95
N THR A 192 -11.29 5.91 21.44
CA THR A 192 -10.57 6.07 20.17
C THR A 192 -9.07 6.25 20.42
N GLU A 193 -8.28 5.79 19.44
CA GLU A 193 -6.85 6.07 19.32
C GLU A 193 -6.58 6.47 17.86
N PRO A 194 -6.14 7.73 17.60
CA PRO A 194 -5.96 8.84 18.54
C PRO A 194 -7.29 9.35 19.13
N ASP A 195 -7.18 10.09 20.24
CA ASP A 195 -8.30 10.88 20.75
C ASP A 195 -8.46 12.15 19.89
N LEU A 196 -9.59 12.26 19.18
CA LEU A 196 -9.85 13.34 18.23
C LEU A 196 -10.95 14.26 18.74
N ILE A 197 -10.69 15.56 18.73
CA ILE A 197 -11.78 16.53 18.97
C ILE A 197 -12.87 16.32 17.91
N GLY A 198 -14.12 16.53 18.28
CA GLY A 198 -15.24 16.38 17.35
C GLY A 198 -15.63 14.94 17.00
N VAL A 199 -15.02 13.93 17.64
CA VAL A 199 -15.41 12.51 17.47
C VAL A 199 -16.04 11.98 18.76
N THR A 200 -17.20 11.35 18.65
CA THR A 200 -17.93 10.72 19.78
C THR A 200 -18.30 9.28 19.45
N LEU A 201 -18.22 8.41 20.47
CA LEU A 201 -18.64 7.02 20.36
C LEU A 201 -20.01 6.83 21.02
N ASP A 202 -20.99 6.32 20.27
CA ASP A 202 -22.27 5.88 20.77
C ASP A 202 -22.27 4.35 20.90
N ASN A 203 -22.02 3.89 22.13
CA ASN A 203 -21.86 2.46 22.39
C ASN A 203 -23.20 1.79 22.69
N GLN A 204 -23.76 1.12 21.70
CA GLN A 204 -24.99 0.33 21.78
C GLN A 204 -24.69 -1.20 21.77
N MET A 205 -23.46 -1.61 22.03
CA MET A 205 -23.09 -3.02 22.11
C MET A 205 -23.70 -3.70 23.33
N VAL A 206 -24.05 -4.98 23.18
CA VAL A 206 -24.65 -5.78 24.23
C VAL A 206 -23.56 -6.63 24.93
N LEU A 207 -23.50 -6.50 26.25
CA LEU A 207 -22.66 -7.38 27.11
C LEU A 207 -23.32 -8.76 27.22
N ARG A 208 -22.55 -9.82 26.95
CA ARG A 208 -22.98 -11.22 27.16
C ARG A 208 -21.87 -11.98 27.87
N ASP A 209 -22.24 -13.02 28.60
CA ASP A 209 -21.28 -13.94 29.22
C ASP A 209 -21.32 -15.27 28.46
N PHE A 210 -20.26 -15.54 27.70
CA PHE A 210 -20.08 -16.78 26.94
C PHE A 210 -18.97 -17.66 27.53
N GLY A 211 -18.33 -17.22 28.62
CA GLY A 211 -17.20 -17.91 29.24
C GLY A 211 -15.92 -17.96 28.40
N HIS A 212 -15.92 -17.42 27.19
CA HIS A 212 -14.75 -17.37 26.29
C HIS A 212 -14.83 -16.20 25.31
N CYS A 213 -13.67 -15.80 24.78
CA CYS A 213 -13.59 -14.79 23.75
C CYS A 213 -13.57 -15.42 22.36
N PRO A 214 -14.47 -15.03 21.43
CA PRO A 214 -14.47 -15.54 20.09
C PRO A 214 -13.23 -15.09 19.30
N ARG A 215 -12.82 -15.89 18.33
CA ARG A 215 -11.68 -15.52 17.45
C ARG A 215 -11.99 -14.34 16.54
N ARG A 216 -13.27 -14.10 16.24
CA ARG A 216 -13.77 -12.97 15.43
C ARG A 216 -15.02 -12.42 16.10
N TYR A 217 -15.10 -11.09 16.10
CA TYR A 217 -16.28 -10.36 16.56
C TYR A 217 -17.03 -9.84 15.33
N GLN A 218 -18.34 -9.75 15.46
CA GLN A 218 -19.21 -9.10 14.48
C GLN A 218 -19.73 -7.82 15.11
N PHE A 219 -19.23 -6.70 14.64
CA PHE A 219 -19.66 -5.37 15.03
C PHE A 219 -20.06 -4.61 13.78
N ASP A 220 -21.10 -3.82 13.92
CA ASP A 220 -21.49 -2.83 12.92
C ASP A 220 -21.10 -1.45 13.44
N TYR A 221 -20.54 -0.64 12.54
CA TYR A 221 -20.13 0.73 12.80
C TYR A 221 -20.87 1.63 11.82
N SER A 222 -21.68 2.56 12.36
CA SER A 222 -22.46 3.53 11.58
C SER A 222 -21.96 4.94 11.89
N PRO A 223 -21.04 5.48 11.07
CA PRO A 223 -20.61 6.86 11.21
C PRO A 223 -21.69 7.80 10.70
N SER A 224 -21.86 8.95 11.36
CA SER A 224 -22.71 10.06 10.93
C SER A 224 -22.06 11.37 11.33
N VAL A 225 -22.28 12.42 10.56
CA VAL A 225 -21.87 13.78 10.88
C VAL A 225 -23.14 14.57 11.17
N ASP A 226 -23.16 15.27 12.31
CA ASP A 226 -24.30 16.11 12.67
C ASP A 226 -24.17 17.54 12.08
N ASP A 227 -25.22 18.36 12.26
CA ASP A 227 -25.26 19.73 11.73
C ASP A 227 -24.15 20.66 12.30
N SER A 228 -23.49 20.25 13.39
CA SER A 228 -22.37 20.98 13.99
C SER A 228 -21.01 20.49 13.46
N GLY A 229 -20.97 19.50 12.57
CA GLY A 229 -19.76 18.88 12.04
C GLY A 229 -19.15 17.81 12.97
N LEU A 230 -19.84 17.43 14.06
CA LEU A 230 -19.36 16.37 14.96
C LEU A 230 -19.57 14.99 14.34
N THR A 231 -18.52 14.19 14.33
CA THR A 231 -18.57 12.80 13.87
C THR A 231 -19.00 11.91 15.04
N ARG A 232 -20.16 11.26 14.88
CA ARG A 232 -20.66 10.24 15.81
C ARG A 232 -20.50 8.86 15.20
N ILE A 233 -19.89 7.94 15.93
CA ILE A 233 -19.76 6.54 15.51
C ILE A 233 -20.63 5.67 16.42
N THR A 234 -21.78 5.24 15.92
CA THR A 234 -22.63 4.28 16.62
C THR A 234 -22.09 2.87 16.43
N MET A 235 -21.95 2.14 17.53
CA MET A 235 -21.41 0.78 17.53
C MET A 235 -22.45 -0.19 18.04
N THR A 236 -22.76 -1.22 17.27
CA THR A 236 -23.67 -2.31 17.66
C THR A 236 -22.98 -3.67 17.57
N GLY A 237 -23.56 -4.68 18.22
CA GLY A 237 -23.02 -6.03 18.27
C GLY A 237 -22.94 -6.60 19.68
N VAL A 238 -22.19 -7.68 19.84
CA VAL A 238 -22.02 -8.36 21.13
C VAL A 238 -20.56 -8.44 21.51
N LEU A 239 -20.19 -7.92 22.69
CA LEU A 239 -18.87 -8.11 23.27
C LEU A 239 -18.98 -8.95 24.54
N PRO A 240 -18.37 -10.17 24.60
CA PRO A 240 -18.42 -11.02 25.79
C PRO A 240 -17.65 -10.42 26.96
N LYS A 241 -18.13 -10.68 28.17
CA LYS A 241 -17.48 -10.30 29.42
C LYS A 241 -16.03 -10.81 29.49
N GLY A 242 -15.13 -9.96 29.94
CA GLY A 242 -13.68 -10.26 30.01
C GLY A 242 -12.94 -10.16 28.69
N CYS A 243 -13.63 -9.86 27.59
CA CYS A 243 -13.01 -9.77 26.27
C CYS A 243 -12.65 -8.32 25.89
N SER A 244 -11.70 -8.20 25.00
CA SER A 244 -11.30 -6.92 24.40
C SER A 244 -11.10 -7.07 22.91
N THR A 245 -11.30 -5.96 22.16
CA THR A 245 -11.12 -5.91 20.72
C THR A 245 -10.64 -4.55 20.26
N ALA A 246 -10.19 -4.47 19.00
CA ALA A 246 -9.88 -3.24 18.31
C ALA A 246 -10.36 -3.32 16.87
N SER A 247 -10.97 -2.25 16.40
CA SER A 247 -11.37 -2.06 15.01
C SER A 247 -10.74 -0.80 14.45
N TYR A 248 -10.49 -0.78 13.16
CA TYR A 248 -9.85 0.34 12.47
C TYR A 248 -10.81 0.85 11.40
N LEU A 249 -11.10 2.15 11.41
CA LEU A 249 -12.05 2.78 10.52
C LEU A 249 -11.46 4.08 9.94
N ALA A 250 -11.80 4.36 8.69
CA ALA A 250 -11.54 5.64 8.03
C ALA A 250 -12.91 6.29 7.73
N VAL A 251 -13.34 7.21 8.59
CA VAL A 251 -14.71 7.74 8.59
C VAL A 251 -14.76 9.26 8.48
N MET A 252 -13.62 9.93 8.39
CA MET A 252 -13.52 11.38 8.29
C MET A 252 -12.86 11.79 6.98
N ASP A 253 -13.21 12.95 6.47
CA ASP A 253 -12.41 13.64 5.46
C ASP A 253 -10.99 13.90 6.00
N GLN A 254 -10.01 14.03 5.12
CA GLN A 254 -8.61 14.11 5.54
C GLN A 254 -8.26 15.45 6.16
N ALA A 255 -8.86 16.53 5.71
CA ALA A 255 -8.66 17.84 6.32
C ALA A 255 -9.28 17.88 7.72
N ASP A 256 -10.50 17.36 7.86
CA ASP A 256 -11.19 17.27 9.15
C ASP A 256 -10.41 16.40 10.14
N TYR A 257 -9.95 15.20 9.68
CA TYR A 257 -9.14 14.30 10.53
C TYR A 257 -7.85 14.97 10.98
N THR A 258 -7.10 15.57 10.03
CA THR A 258 -5.81 16.19 10.30
C THR A 258 -5.96 17.37 11.24
N GLY A 259 -6.94 18.23 10.99
CA GLY A 259 -7.25 19.37 11.84
C GLY A 259 -7.66 18.94 13.25
N ALA A 260 -8.56 17.97 13.38
CA ALA A 260 -8.98 17.42 14.67
C ALA A 260 -7.81 16.83 15.45
N LEU A 261 -6.95 16.03 14.79
CA LEU A 261 -5.76 15.45 15.41
C LEU A 261 -4.77 16.52 15.87
N MET A 262 -4.50 17.51 15.02
CA MET A 262 -3.56 18.59 15.35
C MET A 262 -4.03 19.41 16.55
N VAL A 263 -5.31 19.76 16.61
CA VAL A 263 -5.85 20.51 17.75
C VAL A 263 -5.91 19.65 19.01
N SER A 264 -6.26 18.37 18.92
CA SER A 264 -6.20 17.44 20.05
C SER A 264 -4.78 17.38 20.66
N LEU A 265 -3.76 17.24 19.81
CA LEU A 265 -2.36 17.20 20.25
C LEU A 265 -1.91 18.53 20.85
N TRP A 266 -2.33 19.66 20.26
CA TRP A 266 -2.03 20.98 20.79
C TRP A 266 -2.63 21.17 22.19
N GLN A 267 -3.90 20.78 22.40
CA GLN A 267 -4.57 20.82 23.70
C GLN A 267 -3.90 19.88 24.74
N GLN A 268 -3.50 18.66 24.35
CA GLN A 268 -2.74 17.76 25.22
C GLN A 268 -1.43 18.34 25.70
N LEU A 269 -0.80 19.20 24.90
CA LEU A 269 0.40 19.95 25.26
C LEU A 269 0.09 21.23 26.07
N GLY A 270 -1.17 21.46 26.47
CA GLY A 270 -1.61 22.63 27.22
C GLY A 270 -1.75 23.89 26.37
N GLY A 271 -1.85 23.73 25.04
CA GLY A 271 -2.06 24.85 24.12
C GLY A 271 -3.54 25.13 23.88
N THR A 272 -3.84 26.34 23.38
CA THR A 272 -5.19 26.76 22.96
C THR A 272 -5.20 27.33 21.56
N LEU A 273 -6.28 27.12 20.85
CA LEU A 273 -6.59 27.70 19.54
C LEU A 273 -7.93 28.44 19.65
N THR A 274 -7.98 29.72 19.32
CA THR A 274 -9.24 30.51 19.33
C THR A 274 -9.84 30.70 17.94
N GLY A 275 -9.04 30.55 16.88
CA GLY A 275 -9.52 30.53 15.50
C GLY A 275 -10.17 29.21 15.12
N GLN A 276 -10.44 29.08 13.83
CA GLN A 276 -11.08 27.89 13.25
C GLN A 276 -10.05 26.99 12.55
N ILE A 277 -10.43 25.75 12.33
CA ILE A 277 -9.72 24.83 11.43
C ILE A 277 -10.34 25.02 10.05
N ARG A 278 -9.50 25.26 9.03
CA ARG A 278 -9.98 25.38 7.66
C ARG A 278 -8.90 24.95 6.65
N GLU A 279 -9.32 24.51 5.50
CA GLU A 279 -8.43 24.36 4.35
C GLU A 279 -8.06 25.73 3.76
N GLY A 280 -6.87 25.83 3.18
CA GLY A 280 -6.39 27.03 2.51
C GLY A 280 -4.96 26.90 2.03
N LEU A 281 -4.58 27.77 1.11
CA LEU A 281 -3.21 27.80 0.61
C LEU A 281 -2.31 28.62 1.54
N HIS A 282 -1.15 28.08 1.83
CA HIS A 282 -0.07 28.86 2.45
C HIS A 282 0.43 29.91 1.46
N PRO A 283 0.51 31.20 1.85
CA PRO A 283 1.15 32.23 1.02
C PRO A 283 2.59 31.84 0.70
N ARG A 284 2.92 31.80 -0.59
CA ARG A 284 4.26 31.40 -1.05
C ARG A 284 5.17 32.61 -1.30
N ASP A 285 4.84 33.73 -0.67
CA ASP A 285 5.63 34.91 -0.62
C ASP A 285 6.40 35.00 0.71
N ASN A 286 7.19 36.02 0.87
CA ASN A 286 7.99 36.22 2.09
C ASN A 286 7.18 36.84 3.26
N THR A 287 5.86 36.70 3.26
CA THR A 287 4.97 37.23 4.31
C THR A 287 4.78 36.28 5.48
N THR A 288 5.28 35.06 5.38
CA THR A 288 5.16 34.02 6.43
C THR A 288 6.53 33.61 6.98
N GLU A 289 6.56 33.25 8.25
CA GLU A 289 7.73 32.75 8.96
C GLU A 289 7.61 31.21 9.16
N LEU A 290 8.69 30.48 8.90
CA LEU A 290 8.79 29.06 9.20
C LEU A 290 9.03 28.88 10.71
N LEU A 291 8.10 28.20 11.39
CA LEU A 291 8.20 27.92 12.82
C LEU A 291 8.81 26.52 13.09
N ALA A 292 8.39 25.49 12.37
CA ALA A 292 8.85 24.13 12.63
C ALA A 292 8.80 23.27 11.36
N THR A 293 9.62 22.21 11.34
CA THR A 293 9.67 21.24 10.24
C THR A 293 9.77 19.83 10.80
N THR A 294 8.96 18.91 10.27
CA THR A 294 9.13 17.47 10.51
C THR A 294 9.48 16.74 9.22
N SER A 295 10.47 15.85 9.29
CA SER A 295 10.90 15.03 8.16
C SER A 295 10.46 13.59 8.33
N SER A 296 10.05 12.96 7.23
CA SER A 296 9.75 11.52 7.24
C SER A 296 11.00 10.69 7.50
N ARG A 297 10.81 9.40 7.75
CA ARG A 297 11.88 8.44 7.47
C ARG A 297 12.17 8.43 5.97
N ASP A 298 13.32 7.88 5.59
CA ASP A 298 13.73 7.76 4.20
C ASP A 298 12.80 6.85 3.37
N LEU A 299 12.88 6.99 2.05
CA LEU A 299 12.07 6.23 1.11
C LEU A 299 12.26 4.71 1.26
N VAL A 300 13.48 4.24 1.54
CA VAL A 300 13.73 2.80 1.69
C VAL A 300 12.93 2.21 2.86
N THR A 301 12.80 2.95 3.95
CA THR A 301 11.95 2.55 5.08
C THR A 301 10.46 2.52 4.69
N MET A 302 10.00 3.52 3.91
CA MET A 302 8.61 3.54 3.41
C MET A 302 8.35 2.39 2.45
N VAL A 303 9.26 2.12 1.52
CA VAL A 303 9.16 1.00 0.57
C VAL A 303 9.09 -0.34 1.30
N ARG A 304 9.87 -0.50 2.38
CA ARG A 304 9.79 -1.71 3.22
C ARG A 304 8.41 -1.87 3.86
N ASP A 305 7.86 -0.84 4.46
CA ASP A 305 6.53 -0.88 5.07
C ASP A 305 5.44 -1.15 4.02
N ILE A 306 5.53 -0.50 2.86
CA ILE A 306 4.62 -0.72 1.72
C ILE A 306 4.61 -2.19 1.29
N ASN A 307 5.78 -2.75 1.02
CA ASN A 307 5.88 -4.08 0.43
C ASN A 307 5.61 -5.19 1.45
N LYS A 308 6.16 -5.11 2.67
CA LYS A 308 5.94 -6.10 3.74
C LYS A 308 4.47 -6.24 4.12
N TRP A 309 3.75 -5.13 4.24
CA TRP A 309 2.36 -5.11 4.69
C TRP A 309 1.35 -4.89 3.57
N SER A 310 1.85 -4.73 2.34
CA SER A 310 1.00 -4.47 1.17
C SER A 310 0.13 -3.22 1.32
N ASN A 311 0.69 -2.14 1.91
CA ASN A 311 -0.06 -0.93 2.24
C ASN A 311 -0.46 -0.15 0.98
N ASN A 312 -1.78 -0.04 0.72
CA ASN A 312 -2.33 0.65 -0.45
C ASN A 312 -2.18 2.17 -0.33
N VAL A 313 -2.46 2.72 0.85
CA VAL A 313 -2.46 4.17 1.07
C VAL A 313 -1.06 4.74 0.88
N MET A 314 -0.06 4.12 1.52
CA MET A 314 1.32 4.57 1.42
C MET A 314 1.87 4.51 -0.01
N VAL A 315 1.58 3.44 -0.76
CA VAL A 315 2.10 3.33 -2.14
C VAL A 315 1.43 4.33 -3.08
N ARG A 316 0.14 4.65 -2.87
CA ARG A 316 -0.57 5.68 -3.65
C ARG A 316 0.00 7.07 -3.38
N GLN A 317 0.42 7.38 -2.14
CA GLN A 317 1.17 8.59 -1.81
C GLN A 317 2.52 8.66 -2.55
N VAL A 318 3.26 7.54 -2.59
CA VAL A 318 4.52 7.44 -3.34
C VAL A 318 4.28 7.63 -4.84
N TYR A 319 3.24 7.02 -5.40
CA TYR A 319 2.86 7.17 -6.80
C TYR A 319 2.56 8.64 -7.14
N LEU A 320 1.76 9.33 -6.32
CA LEU A 320 1.49 10.76 -6.48
C LEU A 320 2.74 11.62 -6.26
N THR A 321 3.63 11.22 -5.36
CA THR A 321 4.91 11.92 -5.16
C THR A 321 5.75 11.90 -6.43
N LEU A 322 5.78 10.77 -7.16
CA LEU A 322 6.42 10.70 -8.48
C LEU A 322 5.74 11.67 -9.46
N GLY A 323 4.40 11.70 -9.53
CA GLY A 323 3.66 12.63 -10.35
C GLY A 323 3.99 14.09 -10.02
N ALA A 324 3.86 14.47 -8.76
CA ALA A 324 4.10 15.85 -8.32
C ALA A 324 5.56 16.30 -8.55
N ARG A 325 6.53 15.39 -8.35
CA ARG A 325 7.97 15.69 -8.50
C ARG A 325 8.39 15.87 -9.95
N PHE A 326 7.78 15.11 -10.86
CA PHE A 326 8.14 15.09 -12.28
C PHE A 326 7.03 15.67 -13.17
N ARG A 327 6.08 16.42 -12.59
CA ARG A 327 4.98 17.08 -13.30
C ARG A 327 5.49 17.97 -14.43
N GLN A 328 4.86 17.84 -15.58
CA GLN A 328 5.06 18.71 -16.75
C GLN A 328 3.81 19.58 -16.99
N PRO A 329 3.93 20.71 -17.66
CA PRO A 329 2.77 21.58 -17.96
C PRO A 329 1.67 20.89 -18.80
N SER A 330 2.01 19.82 -19.52
CA SER A 330 1.07 19.02 -20.31
C SER A 330 0.29 17.99 -19.49
N ASP A 331 0.71 17.70 -18.27
CA ASP A 331 0.05 16.71 -17.43
C ASP A 331 -1.25 17.28 -16.87
N ARG A 332 -2.34 16.53 -17.02
CA ARG A 332 -3.66 16.94 -16.54
C ARG A 332 -3.70 17.01 -15.01
N ASP A 333 -3.10 16.05 -14.35
CA ASP A 333 -3.05 15.85 -12.91
C ASP A 333 -1.83 14.99 -12.53
N ASP A 334 -1.60 14.78 -11.24
CA ASP A 334 -0.45 14.00 -10.77
C ASP A 334 -0.58 12.49 -10.98
N LEU A 335 -1.78 11.97 -11.20
CA LEU A 335 -1.95 10.57 -11.61
C LEU A 335 -1.43 10.38 -13.04
N ALA A 336 -1.79 11.28 -13.94
CA ALA A 336 -1.29 11.26 -15.32
C ALA A 336 0.23 11.50 -15.39
N ALA A 337 0.73 12.43 -14.58
CA ALA A 337 2.17 12.70 -14.46
C ALA A 337 2.94 11.47 -13.95
N ALA A 338 2.42 10.75 -12.97
CA ALA A 338 3.03 9.53 -12.44
C ALA A 338 3.05 8.40 -13.48
N ASP A 339 1.92 8.15 -14.18
CA ASP A 339 1.85 7.15 -15.25
C ASP A 339 2.88 7.46 -16.34
N ARG A 340 2.91 8.69 -16.86
CA ARG A 340 3.90 9.13 -17.85
C ARG A 340 5.32 8.92 -17.35
N THR A 341 5.63 9.37 -16.14
CA THR A 341 6.98 9.28 -15.55
C THR A 341 7.45 7.84 -15.43
N ILE A 342 6.60 6.94 -14.96
CA ILE A 342 6.94 5.51 -14.84
C ILE A 342 7.11 4.88 -16.21
N ARG A 343 6.29 5.21 -17.21
CA ARG A 343 6.44 4.71 -18.59
C ARG A 343 7.74 5.18 -19.25
N GLU A 344 8.10 6.46 -19.09
CA GLU A 344 9.36 7.00 -19.57
C GLU A 344 10.56 6.29 -18.91
N TRP A 345 10.47 6.03 -17.60
CA TRP A 345 11.49 5.27 -16.88
C TRP A 345 11.60 3.82 -17.38
N LEU A 346 10.48 3.09 -17.56
CA LEU A 346 10.48 1.73 -18.10
C LEU A 346 11.12 1.69 -19.50
N LYS A 347 10.75 2.62 -20.38
CA LYS A 347 11.36 2.75 -21.71
C LYS A 347 12.86 3.00 -21.63
N SER A 348 13.34 3.80 -20.69
CA SER A 348 14.78 4.05 -20.49
C SER A 348 15.54 2.80 -20.07
N LYS A 349 14.83 1.80 -19.49
CA LYS A 349 15.37 0.48 -19.13
C LYS A 349 15.20 -0.56 -20.24
N GLY A 350 14.58 -0.19 -21.37
CA GLY A 350 14.25 -1.14 -22.43
C GLY A 350 13.12 -2.11 -22.08
N ILE A 351 12.32 -1.82 -21.04
CA ILE A 351 11.19 -2.64 -20.64
C ILE A 351 9.96 -2.19 -21.44
N ASP A 352 9.34 -3.14 -22.15
CA ASP A 352 8.10 -2.90 -22.88
C ASP A 352 6.96 -2.54 -21.91
N ASP A 353 6.26 -1.45 -22.17
CA ASP A 353 5.13 -0.96 -21.39
C ASP A 353 3.78 -1.08 -22.10
N SER A 354 3.74 -1.73 -23.29
CA SER A 354 2.57 -1.75 -24.18
C SER A 354 1.32 -2.39 -23.56
N ALA A 355 1.49 -3.44 -22.73
CA ALA A 355 0.40 -4.12 -22.04
C ALA A 355 0.16 -3.60 -20.62
N LEU A 356 0.92 -2.59 -20.19
CA LEU A 356 0.84 -2.06 -18.83
C LEU A 356 -0.26 -1.00 -18.76
N PHE A 357 -1.13 -1.14 -17.77
CA PHE A 357 -2.14 -0.13 -17.45
C PHE A 357 -2.08 0.20 -15.96
N PHE A 358 -1.80 1.47 -15.67
CA PHE A 358 -1.84 2.03 -14.31
C PHE A 358 -3.12 2.83 -14.08
N GLU A 359 -3.66 2.73 -12.89
CA GLU A 359 -4.72 3.60 -12.40
C GLU A 359 -4.26 4.38 -11.17
N ASN A 360 -3.62 3.71 -10.23
CA ASN A 360 -3.16 4.31 -8.98
C ASN A 360 -1.83 3.73 -8.45
N GLY A 361 -1.20 2.83 -9.18
CA GLY A 361 0.09 2.22 -8.85
C GLY A 361 0.09 1.27 -7.64
N SER A 362 -1.07 0.94 -7.08
CA SER A 362 -1.17 0.10 -5.88
C SER A 362 -1.66 -1.32 -6.15
N GLY A 363 -2.27 -1.56 -7.31
CA GLY A 363 -2.99 -2.79 -7.58
C GLY A 363 -4.39 -2.84 -6.98
N LEU A 364 -4.84 -1.82 -6.27
CA LEU A 364 -6.23 -1.67 -5.81
C LEU A 364 -7.06 -1.09 -6.96
N SER A 365 -7.28 -1.90 -7.98
CA SER A 365 -7.94 -1.53 -9.22
C SER A 365 -8.48 -2.77 -9.92
N ARG A 366 -9.63 -2.63 -10.58
CA ARG A 366 -10.16 -3.67 -11.48
C ARG A 366 -9.53 -3.58 -12.88
N ASN A 367 -8.93 -2.44 -13.22
CA ASN A 367 -8.45 -2.10 -14.55
C ASN A 367 -6.94 -2.27 -14.74
N GLU A 368 -6.13 -2.19 -13.65
CA GLU A 368 -4.68 -2.35 -13.77
C GLU A 368 -4.31 -3.67 -14.43
N ARG A 369 -3.35 -3.63 -15.33
CA ARG A 369 -2.87 -4.77 -16.12
C ARG A 369 -1.36 -4.78 -16.20
N VAL A 370 -0.78 -5.98 -16.21
CA VAL A 370 0.63 -6.26 -16.50
C VAL A 370 0.74 -7.69 -17.03
N THR A 371 1.75 -7.98 -17.83
CA THR A 371 2.05 -9.37 -18.21
C THR A 371 3.06 -9.99 -17.23
N ALA A 372 3.04 -11.33 -17.11
CA ALA A 372 4.02 -12.02 -16.28
C ALA A 372 5.45 -11.81 -16.81
N ARG A 373 5.63 -11.70 -18.14
CA ARG A 373 6.92 -11.37 -18.75
C ARG A 373 7.39 -9.97 -18.37
N GLN A 374 6.54 -8.95 -18.49
CA GLN A 374 6.90 -7.58 -18.10
C GLN A 374 7.34 -7.49 -16.64
N MET A 375 6.59 -8.15 -15.74
CA MET A 375 6.94 -8.17 -14.31
C MET A 375 8.24 -8.93 -14.04
N ALA A 376 8.48 -10.07 -14.72
CA ALA A 376 9.71 -10.83 -14.57
C ALA A 376 10.93 -10.07 -15.12
N THR A 377 10.80 -9.40 -16.27
CA THR A 377 11.85 -8.52 -16.82
C THR A 377 12.13 -7.35 -15.89
N LEU A 378 11.09 -6.76 -15.28
CA LEU A 378 11.27 -5.72 -14.26
C LEU A 378 12.09 -6.23 -13.06
N LEU A 379 11.80 -7.44 -12.57
CA LEU A 379 12.55 -8.06 -11.48
C LEU A 379 14.01 -8.36 -11.86
N GLU A 380 14.25 -8.80 -13.10
CA GLU A 380 15.61 -9.00 -13.63
C GLU A 380 16.40 -7.68 -13.62
N HIS A 381 15.84 -6.59 -14.15
CA HIS A 381 16.44 -5.26 -14.06
C HIS A 381 16.64 -4.78 -12.62
N ALA A 382 15.70 -5.11 -11.73
CA ALA A 382 15.81 -4.77 -10.31
C ALA A 382 16.93 -5.54 -9.61
N TRP A 383 17.18 -6.79 -10.01
CA TRP A 383 18.32 -7.58 -9.52
C TRP A 383 19.67 -6.95 -9.87
N GLU A 384 19.80 -6.39 -11.07
CA GLU A 384 21.01 -5.73 -11.55
C GLU A 384 21.14 -4.27 -11.11
N SER A 385 20.09 -3.70 -10.52
CA SER A 385 20.06 -2.31 -10.08
C SER A 385 21.03 -2.06 -8.91
N ARG A 386 21.59 -0.84 -8.86
CA ARG A 386 22.33 -0.34 -7.70
C ARG A 386 21.51 -0.31 -6.41
N PHE A 387 20.17 -0.36 -6.51
CA PHE A 387 19.23 -0.40 -5.38
C PHE A 387 18.57 -1.78 -5.22
N SER A 388 19.21 -2.82 -5.75
CA SER A 388 18.75 -4.21 -5.65
C SER A 388 18.52 -4.65 -4.21
N ALA A 389 19.47 -4.35 -3.33
CA ALA A 389 19.43 -4.75 -1.93
C ALA A 389 18.23 -4.13 -1.20
N GLU A 390 17.95 -2.84 -1.42
CA GLU A 390 16.85 -2.10 -0.82
C GLU A 390 15.50 -2.65 -1.26
N LEU A 391 15.34 -2.93 -2.56
CA LEU A 391 14.11 -3.51 -3.08
C LEU A 391 13.89 -4.92 -2.56
N ILE A 392 14.89 -5.81 -2.69
CA ILE A 392 14.76 -7.21 -2.27
C ILE A 392 14.46 -7.31 -0.78
N ALA A 393 15.18 -6.58 0.08
CA ALA A 393 14.95 -6.57 1.52
C ALA A 393 13.56 -6.01 1.91
N SER A 394 12.95 -5.20 1.05
CA SER A 394 11.60 -4.66 1.26
C SER A 394 10.50 -5.70 1.08
N LEU A 395 10.73 -6.74 0.27
CA LEU A 395 9.71 -7.76 -0.03
C LEU A 395 9.49 -8.72 1.16
N PRO A 396 8.27 -9.25 1.34
CA PRO A 396 7.98 -10.26 2.37
C PRO A 396 8.88 -11.48 2.26
N LEU A 397 9.43 -11.90 3.39
CA LEU A 397 10.33 -13.05 3.49
C LEU A 397 9.52 -14.32 3.79
N VAL A 398 9.66 -15.34 2.96
CA VAL A 398 8.92 -16.61 3.06
C VAL A 398 9.03 -17.20 4.46
N ALA A 399 7.90 -17.60 5.04
CA ALA A 399 7.71 -18.16 6.37
C ALA A 399 8.16 -17.28 7.55
N MET A 400 8.66 -16.05 7.33
CA MET A 400 9.26 -15.24 8.39
C MET A 400 8.54 -13.92 8.65
N ASP A 401 8.20 -13.13 7.63
CA ASP A 401 7.61 -11.81 7.83
C ASP A 401 6.55 -11.41 6.80
N GLY A 402 5.93 -10.25 7.01
CA GLY A 402 4.97 -9.65 6.12
C GLY A 402 3.81 -10.58 5.75
N THR A 403 3.36 -10.49 4.50
CA THR A 403 2.25 -11.29 3.98
C THR A 403 2.63 -12.75 3.72
N MET A 404 3.92 -13.10 3.70
CA MET A 404 4.41 -14.48 3.53
C MET A 404 4.67 -15.21 4.85
N ARG A 405 4.50 -14.56 6.00
CA ARG A 405 4.86 -15.10 7.33
C ARG A 405 4.30 -16.49 7.65
N ARG A 406 3.15 -16.86 7.10
CA ARG A 406 2.44 -18.12 7.38
C ARG A 406 2.40 -19.06 6.17
N ARG A 407 3.15 -18.77 5.11
CA ARG A 407 3.18 -19.53 3.87
C ARG A 407 4.51 -20.24 3.73
N LEU A 408 4.51 -21.44 3.14
CA LEU A 408 5.72 -22.23 2.89
C LEU A 408 6.56 -22.45 4.15
N GLY A 409 5.91 -22.80 5.26
CA GLY A 409 6.53 -22.95 6.58
C GLY A 409 7.42 -24.20 6.75
N HIS A 410 7.73 -24.92 5.68
CA HIS A 410 8.68 -26.03 5.69
C HIS A 410 10.08 -25.51 5.98
N ALA A 411 10.88 -26.26 6.74
CA ALA A 411 12.23 -25.84 7.13
C ALA A 411 13.12 -25.45 5.95
N ASP A 412 12.97 -26.14 4.83
CA ASP A 412 13.78 -25.95 3.63
C ASP A 412 13.42 -24.67 2.84
N MET A 413 12.21 -24.14 3.04
CA MET A 413 11.72 -22.96 2.32
C MET A 413 11.79 -21.67 3.14
N ALA A 414 11.94 -21.78 4.48
CA ALA A 414 11.96 -20.61 5.35
C ALA A 414 13.15 -19.69 5.02
N GLY A 415 12.84 -18.43 4.68
CA GLY A 415 13.85 -17.43 4.32
C GLY A 415 14.42 -17.56 2.90
N MET A 416 14.00 -18.53 2.09
CA MET A 416 14.55 -18.77 0.74
C MET A 416 13.97 -17.83 -0.33
N GLY A 417 12.88 -17.13 -0.03
CA GLY A 417 12.26 -16.22 -1.00
C GLY A 417 11.87 -14.88 -0.42
N HIS A 418 11.98 -13.85 -1.23
CA HIS A 418 11.50 -12.49 -1.01
C HIS A 418 10.35 -12.23 -1.98
N ILE A 419 9.10 -12.40 -1.53
CA ILE A 419 7.92 -12.52 -2.40
C ILE A 419 6.85 -11.51 -2.03
N LYS A 420 6.54 -10.58 -2.95
CA LYS A 420 5.36 -9.73 -2.87
C LYS A 420 4.12 -10.53 -3.26
N THR A 421 3.06 -10.41 -2.47
CA THR A 421 1.76 -11.02 -2.75
C THR A 421 0.75 -10.01 -3.25
N GLY A 422 -0.22 -10.47 -4.05
CA GLY A 422 -1.38 -9.70 -4.48
C GLY A 422 -2.68 -10.47 -4.22
N SER A 423 -3.69 -9.75 -3.76
CA SER A 423 -5.04 -10.28 -3.49
C SER A 423 -6.09 -9.23 -3.78
N LEU A 424 -7.03 -9.58 -4.65
CA LEU A 424 -8.32 -8.90 -4.82
C LEU A 424 -9.40 -9.96 -4.97
N LYS A 425 -10.67 -9.56 -5.02
CA LYS A 425 -11.72 -10.46 -5.49
C LYS A 425 -11.33 -10.95 -6.89
N ASN A 426 -11.36 -12.28 -7.09
CA ASN A 426 -10.99 -12.96 -8.34
C ASN A 426 -9.51 -12.85 -8.76
N VAL A 427 -8.62 -12.36 -7.90
CA VAL A 427 -7.19 -12.23 -8.19
C VAL A 427 -6.34 -12.77 -7.05
N ARG A 428 -5.36 -13.60 -7.38
CA ARG A 428 -4.21 -13.94 -6.53
C ARG A 428 -2.94 -13.85 -7.35
N SER A 429 -1.89 -13.32 -6.75
CA SER A 429 -0.62 -13.16 -7.44
C SER A 429 0.59 -13.17 -6.51
N ILE A 430 1.75 -13.48 -7.09
CA ILE A 430 3.06 -13.32 -6.48
C ILE A 430 4.04 -12.73 -7.49
N ALA A 431 5.02 -11.96 -7.00
CA ALA A 431 6.18 -11.52 -7.75
C ALA A 431 7.36 -11.31 -6.80
N GLY A 432 8.55 -11.73 -7.17
CA GLY A 432 9.75 -11.55 -6.36
C GLY A 432 10.87 -12.50 -6.71
N PHE A 433 11.67 -12.83 -5.70
CA PHE A 433 12.89 -13.60 -5.84
C PHE A 433 12.85 -14.83 -4.94
N THR A 434 13.30 -15.98 -5.45
CA THR A 434 13.51 -17.20 -4.66
C THR A 434 14.83 -17.86 -5.02
N ARG A 435 15.33 -18.76 -4.17
CA ARG A 435 16.56 -19.51 -4.42
C ARG A 435 16.24 -20.98 -4.62
N ASP A 436 16.90 -21.60 -5.59
CA ASP A 436 16.91 -23.04 -5.72
C ASP A 436 17.95 -23.69 -4.77
N GLU A 437 17.99 -25.02 -4.74
CA GLU A 437 18.91 -25.81 -3.89
C GLU A 437 20.38 -25.58 -4.25
N ASN A 438 20.70 -25.13 -5.47
CA ASN A 438 22.05 -24.80 -5.92
C ASN A 438 22.41 -23.32 -5.66
N ASN A 439 21.59 -22.58 -4.87
CA ASN A 439 21.73 -21.14 -4.63
C ASN A 439 21.60 -20.24 -5.87
N THR A 440 21.08 -20.74 -6.99
CA THR A 440 20.65 -19.86 -8.09
C THR A 440 19.45 -19.05 -7.64
N THR A 441 19.53 -17.73 -7.81
CA THR A 441 18.39 -16.84 -7.56
C THR A 441 17.53 -16.77 -8.82
N TRP A 442 16.21 -16.85 -8.63
CA TRP A 442 15.22 -16.80 -9.68
C TRP A 442 14.26 -15.63 -9.45
N ALA A 443 13.95 -14.89 -10.50
CA ALA A 443 12.78 -14.02 -10.54
C ALA A 443 11.56 -14.89 -10.83
N VAL A 444 10.54 -14.82 -9.96
CA VAL A 444 9.30 -15.61 -10.08
C VAL A 444 8.09 -14.69 -10.09
N VAL A 445 7.17 -14.96 -11.02
CA VAL A 445 5.89 -14.28 -11.15
C VAL A 445 4.80 -15.32 -11.40
N ALA A 446 3.70 -15.23 -10.66
CA ALA A 446 2.48 -15.97 -10.99
C ALA A 446 1.25 -15.11 -10.70
N MET A 447 0.29 -15.16 -11.60
CA MET A 447 -0.99 -14.48 -11.49
C MET A 447 -2.12 -15.45 -11.82
N VAL A 448 -3.17 -15.42 -11.00
CA VAL A 448 -4.42 -16.16 -11.20
C VAL A 448 -5.56 -15.14 -11.22
N ASN A 449 -6.28 -15.08 -12.34
CA ASN A 449 -7.47 -14.26 -12.50
C ASN A 449 -8.68 -15.17 -12.81
N ASP A 450 -9.41 -15.55 -11.76
CA ASP A 450 -10.57 -16.45 -11.84
C ASP A 450 -11.52 -16.22 -10.66
N ALA A 451 -12.80 -16.48 -10.83
CA ALA A 451 -13.78 -16.36 -9.74
C ALA A 451 -13.45 -17.25 -8.52
N ARG A 452 -12.67 -18.32 -8.72
CA ARG A 452 -12.20 -19.25 -7.69
C ARG A 452 -10.80 -18.93 -7.15
N ALA A 453 -10.21 -17.80 -7.54
CA ALA A 453 -8.84 -17.42 -7.15
C ALA A 453 -8.62 -17.30 -5.64
N TRP A 454 -9.69 -17.18 -4.82
CA TRP A 454 -9.56 -17.03 -3.37
C TRP A 454 -8.78 -18.18 -2.70
N GLY A 455 -8.83 -19.41 -3.26
CA GLY A 455 -8.08 -20.57 -2.78
C GLY A 455 -6.74 -20.81 -3.50
N ALA A 456 -6.37 -19.98 -4.47
CA ALA A 456 -5.23 -20.22 -5.34
C ALA A 456 -3.86 -19.93 -4.70
N GLU A 457 -3.79 -19.60 -3.40
CA GLU A 457 -2.51 -19.42 -2.70
C GLU A 457 -1.63 -20.69 -2.79
N THR A 458 -2.22 -21.87 -2.72
CA THR A 458 -1.51 -23.15 -2.85
C THR A 458 -0.90 -23.34 -4.25
N VAL A 459 -1.56 -22.85 -5.29
CA VAL A 459 -1.05 -22.89 -6.67
C VAL A 459 0.17 -21.98 -6.82
N LEU A 460 0.12 -20.80 -6.19
CA LEU A 460 1.23 -19.84 -6.20
C LEU A 460 2.43 -20.36 -5.38
N ASP A 461 2.15 -21.02 -4.25
CA ASP A 461 3.18 -21.63 -3.40
C ASP A 461 3.88 -22.77 -4.12
N GLU A 462 3.14 -23.58 -4.85
CA GLU A 462 3.68 -24.68 -5.66
C GLU A 462 4.71 -24.17 -6.68
N LEU A 463 4.49 -23.02 -7.33
CA LEU A 463 5.50 -22.46 -8.23
C LEU A 463 6.82 -22.17 -7.51
N ILE A 464 6.77 -21.58 -6.30
CA ILE A 464 7.97 -21.26 -5.53
C ILE A 464 8.70 -22.54 -5.14
N GLU A 465 7.97 -23.57 -4.71
CA GLU A 465 8.54 -24.89 -4.36
C GLU A 465 9.17 -25.59 -5.58
N GLN A 466 8.49 -25.57 -6.71
CA GLN A 466 9.02 -26.22 -7.93
C GLN A 466 10.26 -25.52 -8.50
N VAL A 467 10.34 -24.19 -8.35
CA VAL A 467 11.56 -23.44 -8.69
C VAL A 467 12.67 -23.78 -7.71
N HIS A 468 12.37 -23.91 -6.42
CA HIS A 468 13.36 -24.33 -5.42
C HIS A 468 13.94 -25.73 -5.74
N LEU A 469 13.10 -26.67 -6.15
CA LEU A 469 13.46 -28.04 -6.50
C LEU A 469 14.03 -28.19 -7.93
N ALA A 470 14.06 -27.13 -8.74
CA ALA A 470 14.43 -27.21 -10.16
C ALA A 470 15.85 -27.74 -10.39
N ALA A 471 16.75 -27.53 -9.44
CA ALA A 471 18.10 -28.06 -9.46
C ALA A 471 18.16 -29.60 -9.52
N ARG A 472 17.35 -30.28 -8.70
CA ARG A 472 17.28 -31.77 -8.70
C ARG A 472 16.79 -32.34 -10.03
N GLN A 473 15.92 -31.64 -10.74
CA GLN A 473 15.36 -32.08 -12.01
C GLN A 473 16.39 -32.00 -13.15
N GLN A 474 17.38 -31.12 -13.07
CA GLN A 474 18.49 -31.02 -14.02
C GLN A 474 19.49 -32.17 -13.84
N ASP A 475 19.86 -32.49 -12.59
CA ASP A 475 20.79 -33.57 -12.27
C ASP A 475 20.29 -34.95 -12.72
N VAL A 476 19.00 -35.22 -12.57
CA VAL A 476 18.38 -36.49 -13.03
C VAL A 476 18.42 -36.63 -14.56
N ARG A 477 18.26 -35.52 -15.31
CA ARG A 477 18.35 -35.54 -16.78
C ARG A 477 19.79 -35.73 -17.26
N THR A 478 20.77 -35.10 -16.61
CA THR A 478 22.18 -35.22 -16.95
C THR A 478 22.72 -36.62 -16.60
N ALA A 479 22.22 -37.26 -15.57
CA ALA A 479 22.56 -38.64 -15.20
C ALA A 479 21.87 -39.70 -16.07
N ALA A 480 20.83 -39.35 -16.83
CA ALA A 480 20.07 -40.25 -17.73
C ALA A 480 20.52 -40.13 -19.19
N GLN A 481 21.47 -39.24 -19.53
CA GLN A 481 22.16 -39.11 -20.81
C GLN A 481 23.59 -39.71 -20.70
#